data_33ca75ac7fb2efabc4ed985ddd84089d
#
_entry.id   33ca75ac7fb2efabc4ed985ddd84089d
#
_cell.length_a   1.000
_cell.length_b   1.000
_cell.length_c   1.000
_cell.angle_alpha   90.00
_cell.angle_beta   90.00
_cell.angle_gamma   90.00
#
_symmetry.space_group_name_H-M   'P 1'
#
loop_
_entity.id
_entity.type
_entity.pdbx_description
1 polymer ?
#
loop_
_entity_poly.entity_id
_entity_poly.type
_entity_poly.pdbx_seq_one_letter_code
_entity_poly.pdbx_strand_id
1 'polypeptide(L)'
;MNPSRPDRLSRLLDPSCPPFALLRRRTPGRDHDTVEVLIGQVGEVERLADLPVGELPSLALVPFRQIRERGFDVRDDGTPLSVLVAEEAYEIPLAEALAALPSHPVRVDGGRFDVPDEEYAATVRRVVEDEIGRGEGANFVIRRTYEGRIDGFGRADALALFRRLLEGERGAYWTYVVHTGERTLVGASPEVHVRMSGRTVVMNPISGTYRYPAGGPTVDSLLAFLGDRKETEELSMVVDEELKMMCTVGDMGGVVVGPRLKEMSHLAHTEYELRGRSSLDVREVLRETMFAATVTGSPVQNACRVIERYEAGGRGYYAGALALLGQDATGAQTLDSPILIRTADIAADGAVRVPVGATLVRHSDPAGEVAETHAKAAGVLAALGVRPAAPRPASVEGDRPGNDPRVRAALAARRRDLAPFWLRMQERPAVSTGHALVVDGEDTFTAMLAHVLRVAGLEVTVRRYDDPGLRAAALAWEGPVVLGPGPGDPADAADPKMRMLRALAADLLTGHRHGLVGVCLGHELLAAELGLPLIRKAEPAQGAQTRIDLFGAEEVVGFYNTYTAHCDDVLAGRLASQGVEVARDPATGEVHALRSRAGGFVGMQFHPESVLTLRGAELLHELLAGIRAVSPA
;
A
#
# COMPACT_ATOMS: atom_id res chain seq x y z
N MET A 1 -24.05 20.98 38.37
CA MET A 1 -23.25 22.12 37.92
C MET A 1 -22.41 21.62 36.75
N ASN A 2 -22.64 22.12 35.55
CA ASN A 2 -21.80 21.76 34.42
C ASN A 2 -20.45 22.46 34.63
N PRO A 3 -19.31 21.76 34.72
CA PRO A 3 -18.00 22.40 34.85
C PRO A 3 -17.79 23.37 33.68
N SER A 4 -17.23 24.54 33.95
CA SER A 4 -16.92 25.53 32.92
C SER A 4 -15.96 24.89 31.86
N ARG A 5 -16.20 25.18 30.57
CA ARG A 5 -15.46 24.57 29.43
C ARG A 5 -13.91 24.53 29.55
N PRO A 6 -13.21 25.51 30.18
CA PRO A 6 -11.75 25.44 30.39
C PRO A 6 -11.27 24.30 31.29
N ASP A 7 -12.14 23.76 32.14
CA ASP A 7 -11.79 22.75 33.15
C ASP A 7 -11.64 21.33 32.57
N ARG A 8 -12.11 21.11 31.35
CA ARG A 8 -12.15 19.75 30.77
C ARG A 8 -10.78 19.22 30.35
N LEU A 9 -9.87 20.05 29.88
CA LEU A 9 -8.51 19.63 29.49
C LEU A 9 -7.54 19.66 30.67
N SER A 10 -7.72 20.53 31.68
CA SER A 10 -6.89 20.56 32.87
C SER A 10 -6.95 19.23 33.65
N ARG A 11 -8.11 18.53 33.60
CA ARG A 11 -8.27 17.19 34.16
C ARG A 11 -7.27 16.15 33.59
N LEU A 12 -6.86 16.30 32.31
CA LEU A 12 -5.90 15.35 31.70
C LEU A 12 -4.49 15.45 32.29
N LEU A 13 -4.19 16.54 32.99
CA LEU A 13 -2.93 16.73 33.71
C LEU A 13 -2.91 16.01 35.07
N ASP A 14 -4.08 15.66 35.61
CA ASP A 14 -4.17 14.93 36.85
C ASP A 14 -3.67 13.48 36.69
N PRO A 15 -2.70 13.01 37.48
CA PRO A 15 -2.23 11.64 37.43
C PRO A 15 -3.33 10.59 37.63
N SER A 16 -4.43 10.93 38.34
CA SER A 16 -5.58 10.05 38.58
C SER A 16 -6.53 9.96 37.34
N CYS A 17 -6.39 10.83 36.37
CA CYS A 17 -7.19 10.76 35.15
C CYS A 17 -6.88 9.47 34.39
N PRO A 18 -7.89 8.72 33.92
CA PRO A 18 -7.68 7.53 33.11
C PRO A 18 -6.85 7.80 31.83
N PRO A 19 -6.40 6.75 31.14
CA PRO A 19 -5.86 6.88 29.77
C PRO A 19 -6.76 7.73 28.87
N PHE A 20 -6.13 8.44 27.91
CA PHE A 20 -6.86 9.35 27.05
C PHE A 20 -6.27 9.43 25.63
N ALA A 21 -7.08 9.89 24.70
CA ALA A 21 -6.63 10.32 23.37
C ALA A 21 -7.25 11.67 23.01
N LEU A 22 -6.46 12.52 22.37
CA LEU A 22 -6.94 13.74 21.70
C LEU A 22 -6.66 13.58 20.21
N LEU A 23 -7.70 13.80 19.41
CA LEU A 23 -7.66 13.57 17.97
C LEU A 23 -8.17 14.82 17.23
N ARG A 24 -7.37 15.38 16.33
CA ARG A 24 -7.84 16.29 15.30
C ARG A 24 -7.85 15.55 13.97
N ARG A 25 -9.05 15.28 13.45
CA ARG A 25 -9.23 14.47 12.25
C ARG A 25 -9.74 15.33 11.09
N ARG A 26 -9.13 15.18 9.91
CA ARG A 26 -9.60 15.80 8.67
C ARG A 26 -10.43 14.83 7.82
N THR A 27 -11.27 14.06 8.49
CA THR A 27 -12.20 13.14 7.85
C THR A 27 -13.29 13.93 7.11
N PRO A 28 -13.57 13.64 5.83
CA PRO A 28 -14.65 14.32 5.10
C PRO A 28 -15.99 14.25 5.82
N GLY A 29 -16.68 15.39 5.86
CA GLY A 29 -17.97 15.53 6.56
C GLY A 29 -17.88 15.86 8.05
N ARG A 30 -16.68 16.00 8.62
CA ARG A 30 -16.47 16.47 9.99
C ARG A 30 -16.00 17.92 10.02
N ASP A 31 -16.24 18.57 11.16
CA ASP A 31 -15.65 19.88 11.43
C ASP A 31 -14.14 19.72 11.71
N HIS A 32 -13.31 20.38 10.91
CA HIS A 32 -11.85 20.31 11.03
C HIS A 32 -11.28 21.24 12.11
N ASP A 33 -12.11 22.10 12.69
CA ASP A 33 -11.74 23.05 13.74
C ASP A 33 -12.17 22.56 15.14
N THR A 34 -12.27 21.25 15.29
CA THR A 34 -12.51 20.57 16.57
C THR A 34 -11.39 19.60 16.92
N VAL A 35 -11.25 19.34 18.23
CA VAL A 35 -10.44 18.26 18.81
C VAL A 35 -11.38 17.34 19.56
N GLU A 36 -11.35 16.05 19.20
CA GLU A 36 -12.05 15.00 19.92
C GLU A 36 -11.24 14.57 21.13
N VAL A 37 -11.90 14.38 22.24
CA VAL A 37 -11.32 13.90 23.51
C VAL A 37 -11.97 12.59 23.85
N LEU A 38 -11.17 11.55 23.99
CA LEU A 38 -11.56 10.21 24.44
C LEU A 38 -10.89 9.94 25.77
N ILE A 39 -11.63 9.54 26.79
CA ILE A 39 -11.12 9.15 28.11
C ILE A 39 -11.74 7.81 28.45
N GLY A 40 -10.94 6.86 28.91
CA GLY A 40 -11.44 5.52 29.25
C GLY A 40 -10.35 4.55 29.68
N GLN A 41 -10.62 3.28 29.53
CA GLN A 41 -9.71 2.21 29.94
C GLN A 41 -8.93 1.66 28.75
N VAL A 42 -7.67 1.34 28.97
CA VAL A 42 -6.84 0.64 27.99
C VAL A 42 -6.78 -0.85 28.36
N GLY A 43 -7.11 -1.68 27.39
CA GLY A 43 -6.95 -3.12 27.47
C GLY A 43 -6.12 -3.63 26.31
N GLU A 44 -5.76 -4.91 26.36
CA GLU A 44 -5.08 -5.61 25.28
C GLU A 44 -5.97 -6.73 24.75
N VAL A 45 -5.94 -6.95 23.45
CA VAL A 45 -6.61 -8.07 22.79
C VAL A 45 -5.61 -8.82 21.90
N GLU A 46 -5.88 -10.08 21.63
CA GLU A 46 -4.96 -10.89 20.82
C GLU A 46 -5.20 -10.72 19.31
N ARG A 47 -6.47 -10.57 18.91
CA ARG A 47 -6.88 -10.56 17.50
C ARG A 47 -7.71 -9.32 17.18
N LEU A 48 -7.64 -8.89 15.92
CA LEU A 48 -8.48 -7.80 15.41
C LEU A 48 -9.97 -8.11 15.55
N ALA A 49 -10.36 -9.37 15.40
CA ALA A 49 -11.75 -9.80 15.58
C ALA A 49 -12.30 -9.55 17.00
N ASP A 50 -11.42 -9.42 17.99
CA ASP A 50 -11.78 -9.21 19.40
C ASP A 50 -11.90 -7.70 19.75
N LEU A 51 -11.62 -6.79 18.80
CA LEU A 51 -11.76 -5.34 19.01
C LEU A 51 -13.22 -4.96 19.24
N PRO A 52 -13.53 -4.19 20.31
CA PRO A 52 -14.89 -3.76 20.58
C PRO A 52 -15.39 -2.73 19.54
N VAL A 53 -16.64 -2.88 19.14
CA VAL A 53 -17.38 -1.93 18.28
C VAL A 53 -18.70 -1.62 18.96
N GLY A 54 -18.89 -0.41 19.43
CA GLY A 54 -20.06 -0.01 20.23
C GLY A 54 -20.52 1.42 19.92
N GLU A 55 -21.49 1.90 20.70
CA GLU A 55 -21.99 3.28 20.61
C GLU A 55 -20.92 4.31 20.96
N LEU A 56 -20.14 4.05 22.04
CA LEU A 56 -18.96 4.85 22.32
C LEU A 56 -17.77 4.30 21.51
N PRO A 57 -16.91 5.19 21.00
CA PRO A 57 -15.81 4.78 20.15
C PRO A 57 -14.73 4.00 20.92
N SER A 58 -14.09 3.07 20.23
CA SER A 58 -12.88 2.40 20.67
C SER A 58 -11.73 2.79 19.76
N LEU A 59 -10.58 3.14 20.34
CA LEU A 59 -9.37 3.48 19.60
C LEU A 59 -8.34 2.36 19.76
N ALA A 60 -8.14 1.57 18.71
CA ALA A 60 -7.13 0.52 18.70
C ALA A 60 -5.77 1.05 18.22
N LEU A 61 -4.70 0.62 18.88
CA LEU A 61 -3.31 0.81 18.50
C LEU A 61 -2.85 -0.52 17.90
N VAL A 62 -2.88 -0.62 16.58
CA VAL A 62 -2.59 -1.85 15.84
C VAL A 62 -1.10 -1.91 15.52
N PRO A 63 -0.33 -2.84 16.14
CA PRO A 63 1.10 -2.98 15.89
C PRO A 63 1.38 -3.64 14.53
N PHE A 64 2.54 -3.38 13.95
CA PHE A 64 2.93 -3.97 12.67
C PHE A 64 2.93 -5.51 12.69
N ARG A 65 3.30 -6.13 13.81
CA ARG A 65 3.27 -7.59 13.95
C ARG A 65 1.88 -8.22 13.74
N GLN A 66 0.80 -7.43 13.80
CA GLN A 66 -0.56 -7.93 13.65
C GLN A 66 -0.88 -8.38 12.21
N ILE A 67 -0.03 -8.04 11.23
CA ILE A 67 -0.14 -8.55 9.85
C ILE A 67 -0.07 -10.09 9.79
N ARG A 68 0.44 -10.74 10.85
CA ARG A 68 0.39 -12.21 11.01
C ARG A 68 -1.02 -12.79 10.92
N GLU A 69 -2.08 -12.01 11.19
CA GLU A 69 -3.46 -12.47 11.02
C GLU A 69 -3.86 -12.67 9.55
N ARG A 70 -3.06 -12.14 8.61
CA ARG A 70 -3.16 -12.44 7.18
C ARG A 70 -2.32 -13.68 6.77
N GLY A 71 -1.64 -14.33 7.73
CA GLY A 71 -0.73 -15.43 7.46
C GLY A 71 0.64 -15.01 6.90
N PHE A 72 1.01 -13.74 7.03
CA PHE A 72 2.29 -13.23 6.55
C PHE A 72 3.38 -13.34 7.62
N ASP A 73 4.59 -13.66 7.19
CA ASP A 73 5.76 -13.72 8.06
C ASP A 73 6.11 -12.33 8.56
N VAL A 74 6.34 -12.21 9.87
CA VAL A 74 6.71 -10.94 10.50
C VAL A 74 7.41 -11.21 11.82
N ARG A 75 8.41 -10.40 12.14
CA ARG A 75 9.07 -10.45 13.44
C ARG A 75 8.10 -10.08 14.56
N ASP A 76 7.87 -11.00 15.48
CA ASP A 76 7.10 -10.73 16.69
C ASP A 76 7.99 -10.04 17.72
N ASP A 77 7.75 -8.75 17.95
CA ASP A 77 8.48 -7.92 18.89
C ASP A 77 7.72 -7.75 20.24
N GLY A 78 6.63 -8.47 20.43
CA GLY A 78 5.82 -8.43 21.63
C GLY A 78 4.96 -7.16 21.78
N THR A 79 4.97 -6.22 20.83
CA THR A 79 4.15 -4.99 20.90
C THR A 79 2.67 -5.35 20.96
N PRO A 80 1.91 -4.93 21.99
CA PRO A 80 0.54 -5.35 22.16
C PRO A 80 -0.42 -4.70 21.14
N LEU A 81 -1.49 -5.42 20.79
CA LEU A 81 -2.68 -4.83 20.20
C LEU A 81 -3.50 -4.22 21.36
N SER A 82 -3.28 -2.93 21.60
CA SER A 82 -3.93 -2.19 22.68
C SER A 82 -5.19 -1.50 22.19
N VAL A 83 -6.21 -1.39 23.05
CA VAL A 83 -7.44 -0.68 22.72
C VAL A 83 -7.86 0.23 23.87
N LEU A 84 -8.03 1.52 23.59
CA LEU A 84 -8.68 2.48 24.48
C LEU A 84 -10.19 2.41 24.22
N VAL A 85 -10.92 1.85 25.16
CA VAL A 85 -12.39 1.86 25.16
C VAL A 85 -12.85 3.13 25.87
N ALA A 86 -13.49 4.04 25.13
CA ALA A 86 -13.93 5.30 25.68
C ALA A 86 -15.10 5.10 26.67
N GLU A 87 -14.99 5.68 27.85
CA GLU A 87 -16.08 5.89 28.81
C GLU A 87 -16.68 7.29 28.66
N GLU A 88 -15.86 8.25 28.23
CA GLU A 88 -16.25 9.60 27.88
C GLU A 88 -15.71 9.96 26.50
N ALA A 89 -16.57 10.54 25.64
CA ALA A 89 -16.19 11.06 24.33
C ALA A 89 -16.89 12.39 24.08
N TYR A 90 -16.13 13.44 23.73
CA TYR A 90 -16.68 14.76 23.43
C TYR A 90 -15.74 15.56 22.51
N GLU A 91 -16.28 16.62 21.90
CA GLU A 91 -15.51 17.53 21.06
C GLU A 91 -15.36 18.89 21.73
N ILE A 92 -14.23 19.54 21.45
CA ILE A 92 -13.94 20.92 21.85
C ILE A 92 -13.44 21.71 20.65
N PRO A 93 -13.76 23.01 20.53
CA PRO A 93 -13.20 23.86 19.49
C PRO A 93 -11.67 23.89 19.54
N LEU A 94 -11.01 23.85 18.38
CA LEU A 94 -9.55 23.89 18.26
C LEU A 94 -8.93 25.10 19.00
N ALA A 95 -9.57 26.27 18.91
CA ALA A 95 -9.11 27.49 19.60
C ALA A 95 -9.13 27.34 21.14
N GLU A 96 -10.15 26.68 21.68
CA GLU A 96 -10.22 26.36 23.14
C GLU A 96 -9.14 25.36 23.52
N ALA A 97 -8.94 24.29 22.68
CA ALA A 97 -7.90 23.32 22.92
C ALA A 97 -6.51 23.97 22.96
N LEU A 98 -6.18 24.80 21.97
CA LEU A 98 -4.92 25.51 21.92
C LEU A 98 -4.73 26.50 23.11
N ALA A 99 -5.79 27.12 23.61
CA ALA A 99 -5.70 27.99 24.76
C ALA A 99 -5.44 27.22 26.07
N ALA A 100 -5.98 26.02 26.21
CA ALA A 100 -5.90 25.20 27.44
C ALA A 100 -4.68 24.25 27.50
N LEU A 101 -4.15 23.83 26.34
CA LEU A 101 -3.01 22.89 26.29
C LEU A 101 -1.71 23.55 26.78
N PRO A 102 -0.84 22.81 27.50
CA PRO A 102 0.48 23.31 27.91
C PRO A 102 1.33 23.79 26.75
N SER A 103 2.16 24.83 26.97
CA SER A 103 2.99 25.44 25.93
C SER A 103 4.50 25.43 26.25
N HIS A 104 4.88 24.77 27.34
CA HIS A 104 6.30 24.70 27.73
C HIS A 104 7.14 23.92 26.71
N PRO A 105 8.45 24.21 26.63
CA PRO A 105 9.33 23.48 25.75
C PRO A 105 9.61 22.06 26.29
N VAL A 106 9.53 21.08 25.40
CA VAL A 106 10.01 19.70 25.62
C VAL A 106 11.37 19.57 24.98
N ARG A 107 12.32 18.94 25.65
CA ARG A 107 13.69 18.74 25.14
C ARG A 107 14.01 17.25 25.08
N VAL A 108 14.63 16.85 23.98
CA VAL A 108 15.15 15.49 23.78
C VAL A 108 16.67 15.53 23.88
N ASP A 109 17.22 14.73 24.76
CA ASP A 109 18.65 14.57 24.95
C ASP A 109 19.18 13.34 24.23
N GLY A 110 20.47 13.38 23.81
CA GLY A 110 21.20 12.24 23.22
C GLY A 110 20.67 11.73 21.87
N GLY A 111 19.87 12.53 21.18
CA GLY A 111 19.12 12.09 19.99
C GLY A 111 19.99 11.79 18.77
N ARG A 112 19.84 10.57 18.18
CA ARG A 112 20.52 10.13 16.95
C ARG A 112 19.68 9.06 16.23
N PHE A 113 20.00 8.82 14.96
CA PHE A 113 19.47 7.65 14.26
C PHE A 113 20.17 6.37 14.72
N ASP A 114 19.41 5.29 14.90
CA ASP A 114 19.91 3.93 15.22
C ASP A 114 20.79 3.38 14.08
N VAL A 115 20.46 3.71 12.83
CA VAL A 115 21.24 3.39 11.64
C VAL A 115 21.82 4.69 11.05
N PRO A 116 23.17 4.87 11.03
CA PRO A 116 23.82 6.03 10.43
C PRO A 116 23.52 6.18 8.93
N ASP A 117 23.69 7.39 8.40
CA ASP A 117 23.40 7.72 7.00
C ASP A 117 24.13 6.82 6.00
N GLU A 118 25.43 6.55 6.23
CA GLU A 118 26.25 5.70 5.35
C GLU A 118 25.78 4.24 5.35
N GLU A 119 25.42 3.71 6.51
CA GLU A 119 24.93 2.34 6.67
C GLU A 119 23.54 2.18 6.05
N TYR A 120 22.67 3.18 6.22
CA TYR A 120 21.36 3.19 5.57
C TYR A 120 21.50 3.24 4.05
N ALA A 121 22.40 4.09 3.51
CA ALA A 121 22.70 4.14 2.08
C ALA A 121 23.24 2.79 1.54
N ALA A 122 24.05 2.08 2.32
CA ALA A 122 24.52 0.74 1.96
C ALA A 122 23.37 -0.28 1.96
N THR A 123 22.44 -0.17 2.89
CA THR A 123 21.23 -1.01 2.94
C THR A 123 20.34 -0.75 1.73
N VAL A 124 20.12 0.51 1.33
CA VAL A 124 19.39 0.87 0.11
C VAL A 124 19.98 0.17 -1.11
N ARG A 125 21.32 0.23 -1.31
CA ARG A 125 21.97 -0.44 -2.44
C ARG A 125 21.69 -1.95 -2.45
N ARG A 126 21.87 -2.62 -1.31
CA ARG A 126 21.62 -4.06 -1.19
C ARG A 126 20.17 -4.43 -1.51
N VAL A 127 19.20 -3.68 -1.02
CA VAL A 127 17.78 -3.95 -1.30
C VAL A 127 17.48 -3.78 -2.78
N VAL A 128 18.01 -2.73 -3.43
CA VAL A 128 17.83 -2.50 -4.87
C VAL A 128 18.48 -3.62 -5.69
N GLU A 129 19.70 -4.03 -5.35
CA GLU A 129 20.48 -5.01 -6.13
C GLU A 129 20.03 -6.46 -5.85
N ASP A 130 19.84 -6.82 -4.57
CA ASP A 130 19.67 -8.20 -4.14
C ASP A 130 18.19 -8.62 -4.06
N GLU A 131 17.26 -7.67 -3.85
CA GLU A 131 15.83 -7.97 -3.74
C GLU A 131 15.08 -7.55 -5.01
N ILE A 132 14.99 -6.24 -5.29
CA ILE A 132 14.29 -5.74 -6.49
C ILE A 132 14.95 -6.28 -7.76
N GLY A 133 16.27 -6.24 -7.80
CA GLY A 133 17.06 -6.75 -8.91
C GLY A 133 16.96 -8.26 -9.11
N ARG A 134 16.45 -9.03 -8.14
CA ARG A 134 16.24 -10.48 -8.24
C ARG A 134 14.77 -10.89 -8.37
N GLY A 135 13.86 -9.92 -8.46
CA GLY A 135 12.45 -10.20 -8.68
C GLY A 135 11.65 -10.49 -7.41
N GLU A 136 12.21 -10.19 -6.24
CA GLU A 136 11.53 -10.38 -4.96
C GLU A 136 10.35 -9.40 -4.75
N GLY A 137 10.31 -8.32 -5.52
CA GLY A 137 9.20 -7.37 -5.51
C GLY A 137 9.49 -6.10 -6.29
N ALA A 138 8.49 -5.22 -6.35
CA ALA A 138 8.56 -3.96 -7.09
C ALA A 138 9.13 -2.81 -6.25
N ASN A 139 8.79 -2.77 -4.97
CA ASN A 139 9.26 -1.78 -4.01
C ASN A 139 9.27 -2.34 -2.59
N PHE A 140 10.14 -1.77 -1.75
CA PHE A 140 10.23 -2.12 -0.32
C PHE A 140 10.46 -0.87 0.51
N VAL A 141 9.82 -0.79 1.68
CA VAL A 141 10.02 0.32 2.62
C VAL A 141 10.91 -0.17 3.76
N ILE A 142 12.10 0.39 3.87
CA ILE A 142 13.06 0.07 4.93
C ILE A 142 13.16 1.24 5.88
N ARG A 143 13.00 0.96 7.19
CA ARG A 143 13.04 1.98 8.22
C ARG A 143 14.41 2.15 8.85
N ARG A 144 14.60 3.32 9.46
CA ARG A 144 15.53 3.58 10.57
C ARG A 144 14.81 4.42 11.62
N THR A 145 15.33 4.50 12.83
CA THR A 145 14.66 5.15 13.95
C THR A 145 15.55 6.24 14.55
N TYR A 146 14.99 7.44 14.71
CA TYR A 146 15.63 8.43 15.58
C TYR A 146 15.29 8.09 17.03
N GLU A 147 16.31 7.96 17.88
CA GLU A 147 16.19 7.59 19.29
C GLU A 147 16.75 8.69 20.18
N GLY A 148 16.14 8.95 21.31
CA GLY A 148 16.54 9.93 22.30
C GLY A 148 15.78 9.74 23.61
N ARG A 149 15.91 10.70 24.53
CA ARG A 149 15.23 10.65 25.84
C ARG A 149 14.70 12.02 26.21
N ILE A 150 13.53 12.04 26.85
CA ILE A 150 12.97 13.22 27.53
C ILE A 150 13.02 12.92 29.02
N ASP A 151 13.84 13.67 29.74
CA ASP A 151 13.96 13.51 31.19
C ASP A 151 12.70 13.98 31.90
N GLY A 152 12.20 13.14 32.82
CA GLY A 152 10.98 13.45 33.58
C GLY A 152 9.72 13.55 32.75
N PHE A 153 9.66 12.85 31.60
CA PHE A 153 8.50 12.84 30.71
C PHE A 153 7.19 12.56 31.45
N GLY A 154 6.17 13.35 31.15
CA GLY A 154 4.84 13.18 31.74
C GLY A 154 3.72 13.70 30.83
N ARG A 155 2.49 13.67 31.38
CA ARG A 155 1.28 14.08 30.65
C ARG A 155 1.35 15.50 30.10
N ALA A 156 1.94 16.42 30.88
CA ALA A 156 2.11 17.82 30.46
C ALA A 156 2.98 17.94 29.21
N ASP A 157 4.07 17.13 29.12
CA ASP A 157 4.94 17.09 27.96
C ASP A 157 4.22 16.50 26.75
N ALA A 158 3.48 15.40 26.92
CA ALA A 158 2.68 14.78 25.87
C ALA A 158 1.68 15.79 25.26
N LEU A 159 0.97 16.54 26.12
CA LEU A 159 0.01 17.55 25.70
C LEU A 159 0.69 18.79 25.05
N ALA A 160 1.88 19.18 25.55
CA ALA A 160 2.66 20.26 24.94
C ALA A 160 3.17 19.87 23.54
N LEU A 161 3.60 18.62 23.34
CA LEU A 161 4.00 18.10 22.03
C LEU A 161 2.80 18.07 21.06
N PHE A 162 1.64 17.61 21.51
CA PHE A 162 0.43 17.62 20.71
C PHE A 162 0.04 19.04 20.28
N ARG A 163 0.08 20.02 21.21
CA ARG A 163 -0.14 21.44 20.88
C ARG A 163 0.77 21.91 19.75
N ARG A 164 2.08 21.60 19.84
CA ARG A 164 3.05 22.00 18.82
C ARG A 164 2.75 21.41 17.45
N LEU A 165 2.30 20.13 17.40
CA LEU A 165 1.86 19.54 16.16
C LEU A 165 0.59 20.20 15.61
N LEU A 166 -0.39 20.55 16.47
CA LEU A 166 -1.58 21.28 16.06
C LEU A 166 -1.25 22.64 15.45
N GLU A 167 -0.26 23.35 16.02
CA GLU A 167 0.19 24.67 15.56
C GLU A 167 1.10 24.61 14.32
N GLY A 168 1.97 23.59 14.25
CA GLY A 168 3.05 23.48 13.26
C GLY A 168 2.69 22.67 12.03
N GLU A 169 1.88 21.62 12.16
CA GLU A 169 1.63 20.70 11.06
C GLU A 169 0.39 21.11 10.23
N ARG A 170 0.51 20.94 8.92
CA ARG A 170 -0.57 21.20 7.96
C ARG A 170 -0.74 19.99 7.06
N GLY A 171 -1.96 19.78 6.56
CA GLY A 171 -2.22 18.69 5.62
C GLY A 171 -2.29 17.29 6.24
N ALA A 172 -1.97 17.12 7.53
CA ALA A 172 -2.14 15.84 8.20
C ALA A 172 -3.61 15.39 8.13
N TYR A 173 -3.81 14.09 7.91
CA TYR A 173 -5.13 13.47 8.01
C TYR A 173 -5.58 13.43 9.47
N TRP A 174 -4.71 12.89 10.35
CA TRP A 174 -4.89 12.97 11.79
C TRP A 174 -3.69 13.63 12.47
N THR A 175 -3.95 14.53 13.43
CA THR A 175 -2.99 14.95 14.44
C THR A 175 -3.50 14.45 15.78
N TYR A 176 -2.66 13.76 16.53
CA TYR A 176 -3.12 13.03 17.71
C TYR A 176 -2.09 12.96 18.82
N VAL A 177 -2.59 12.75 20.03
CA VAL A 177 -1.88 12.18 21.16
C VAL A 177 -2.72 11.06 21.75
N VAL A 178 -2.10 9.91 21.99
CA VAL A 178 -2.70 8.75 22.66
C VAL A 178 -1.82 8.39 23.84
N HIS A 179 -2.36 8.54 25.07
CA HIS A 179 -1.64 8.25 26.32
C HIS A 179 -2.29 7.04 26.99
N THR A 180 -1.60 5.90 26.98
CA THR A 180 -2.11 4.65 27.54
C THR A 180 -1.77 4.47 29.04
N GLY A 181 -0.97 5.37 29.60
CA GLY A 181 -0.36 5.24 30.92
C GLY A 181 1.10 4.78 30.84
N GLU A 182 1.36 3.69 30.14
CA GLU A 182 2.73 3.14 29.96
C GLU A 182 3.44 3.70 28.71
N ARG A 183 2.68 4.18 27.75
CA ARG A 183 3.17 4.65 26.46
C ARG A 183 2.39 5.86 25.98
N THR A 184 3.06 6.73 25.25
CA THR A 184 2.43 7.88 24.58
C THR A 184 2.82 7.89 23.11
N LEU A 185 1.82 7.91 22.23
CA LEU A 185 2.01 8.18 20.81
C LEU A 185 1.60 9.61 20.51
N VAL A 186 2.49 10.41 19.93
CA VAL A 186 2.21 11.78 19.49
C VAL A 186 2.60 11.91 18.03
N GLY A 187 1.65 12.24 17.16
CA GLY A 187 1.90 12.21 15.73
C GLY A 187 0.97 13.08 14.89
N ALA A 188 1.38 13.22 13.62
CA ALA A 188 0.62 13.93 12.59
C ALA A 188 0.69 13.14 11.28
N SER A 189 -0.13 12.09 11.18
CA SER A 189 -0.15 11.20 10.02
C SER A 189 -0.86 11.85 8.83
N PRO A 190 -0.24 11.86 7.64
CA PRO A 190 -0.87 12.38 6.43
C PRO A 190 -1.83 11.43 5.76
N GLU A 191 -1.78 10.13 6.09
CA GLU A 191 -2.30 9.07 5.24
C GLU A 191 -3.46 8.31 5.86
N VAL A 192 -4.52 8.17 5.07
CA VAL A 192 -5.64 7.26 5.38
C VAL A 192 -5.18 5.84 5.09
N HIS A 193 -5.07 4.99 6.12
CA HIS A 193 -4.92 3.56 5.90
C HIS A 193 -6.20 3.00 5.28
N VAL A 194 -7.27 3.01 6.04
CA VAL A 194 -8.60 2.62 5.56
C VAL A 194 -9.68 3.34 6.36
N ARG A 195 -10.75 3.71 5.68
CA ARG A 195 -11.94 4.28 6.30
C ARG A 195 -13.18 3.55 5.77
N MET A 196 -14.13 3.28 6.65
CA MET A 196 -15.43 2.73 6.27
C MET A 196 -16.56 3.49 6.95
N SER A 197 -17.55 3.94 6.18
CA SER A 197 -18.77 4.58 6.66
C SER A 197 -19.88 4.35 5.66
N GLY A 198 -21.08 3.98 6.13
CA GLY A 198 -22.22 3.67 5.25
C GLY A 198 -21.88 2.60 4.20
N ARG A 199 -21.08 1.58 4.56
CA ARG A 199 -20.56 0.53 3.68
C ARG A 199 -19.61 1.04 2.56
N THR A 200 -19.25 2.29 2.54
CA THR A 200 -18.25 2.83 1.62
C THR A 200 -16.87 2.70 2.26
N VAL A 201 -15.98 1.96 1.59
CA VAL A 201 -14.57 1.82 1.97
C VAL A 201 -13.74 2.79 1.15
N VAL A 202 -12.80 3.47 1.81
CA VAL A 202 -11.88 4.44 1.19
C VAL A 202 -10.47 4.19 1.69
N MET A 203 -9.51 4.17 0.78
CA MET A 203 -8.06 4.17 1.05
C MET A 203 -7.43 5.33 0.28
N ASN A 204 -6.40 5.96 0.85
CA ASN A 204 -5.76 7.09 0.19
C ASN A 204 -4.25 6.88 0.13
N PRO A 205 -3.75 6.05 -0.81
CA PRO A 205 -2.32 5.89 -1.00
C PRO A 205 -1.66 7.22 -1.38
N ILE A 206 -0.61 7.56 -0.63
CA ILE A 206 0.29 8.67 -0.94
C ILE A 206 1.64 8.12 -1.38
N SER A 207 2.23 8.71 -2.41
CA SER A 207 3.58 8.35 -2.85
C SER A 207 4.29 9.53 -3.49
N GLY A 208 5.61 9.39 -3.63
CA GLY A 208 6.46 10.48 -4.05
C GLY A 208 6.64 11.54 -2.96
N THR A 209 7.83 12.09 -2.85
CA THR A 209 8.13 13.09 -1.82
C THR A 209 8.74 14.34 -2.44
N TYR A 210 7.89 15.34 -2.69
CA TYR A 210 8.37 16.67 -3.08
C TYR A 210 8.87 17.42 -1.85
N ARG A 211 10.18 17.41 -1.64
CA ARG A 211 10.86 18.17 -0.57
C ARG A 211 10.88 19.64 -0.93
N TYR A 212 10.36 20.50 -0.04
CA TYR A 212 10.38 21.93 -0.31
C TYR A 212 11.82 22.46 -0.34
N PRO A 213 12.21 23.19 -1.40
CA PRO A 213 13.49 23.89 -1.44
C PRO A 213 13.61 24.90 -0.29
N ALA A 214 14.84 25.32 0.06
CA ALA A 214 15.08 26.32 1.13
C ALA A 214 14.34 27.64 0.91
N GLY A 215 14.12 28.03 -0.37
CA GLY A 215 13.32 29.20 -0.76
C GLY A 215 11.80 28.99 -0.80
N GLY A 216 11.33 27.80 -0.40
CA GLY A 216 9.92 27.39 -0.51
C GLY A 216 9.57 26.74 -1.84
N PRO A 217 8.37 26.14 -1.93
CA PRO A 217 7.90 25.48 -3.15
C PRO A 217 7.60 26.50 -4.26
N THR A 218 7.98 26.19 -5.49
CA THR A 218 7.65 26.95 -6.70
C THR A 218 6.87 26.09 -7.67
N VAL A 219 6.12 26.71 -8.58
CA VAL A 219 5.38 25.97 -9.62
C VAL A 219 6.32 25.17 -10.49
N ASP A 220 7.46 25.74 -10.91
CA ASP A 220 8.40 25.06 -11.81
C ASP A 220 9.09 23.87 -11.14
N SER A 221 9.50 23.98 -9.86
CA SER A 221 10.06 22.86 -9.12
C SER A 221 9.02 21.76 -8.84
N LEU A 222 7.76 22.14 -8.63
CA LEU A 222 6.66 21.19 -8.48
C LEU A 222 6.33 20.47 -9.80
N LEU A 223 6.36 21.18 -10.93
CA LEU A 223 6.19 20.55 -12.25
C LEU A 223 7.33 19.59 -12.59
N ALA A 224 8.58 19.93 -12.22
CA ALA A 224 9.72 19.02 -12.35
C ALA A 224 9.50 17.71 -11.54
N PHE A 225 9.06 17.82 -10.28
CA PHE A 225 8.69 16.67 -9.45
C PHE A 225 7.56 15.85 -10.09
N LEU A 226 6.51 16.50 -10.57
CA LEU A 226 5.39 15.80 -11.23
C LEU A 226 5.79 15.13 -12.56
N GLY A 227 6.86 15.59 -13.21
CA GLY A 227 7.43 14.98 -14.41
C GLY A 227 8.49 13.92 -14.14
N ASP A 228 8.87 13.69 -12.88
CA ASP A 228 9.89 12.71 -12.52
C ASP A 228 9.39 11.28 -12.72
N ARG A 229 10.21 10.45 -13.37
CA ARG A 229 9.85 9.07 -13.72
C ARG A 229 9.76 8.17 -12.48
N LYS A 230 10.72 8.28 -11.55
CA LYS A 230 10.72 7.52 -10.30
C LYS A 230 9.44 7.77 -9.52
N GLU A 231 9.09 9.05 -9.34
CA GLU A 231 7.91 9.46 -8.58
C GLU A 231 6.59 9.01 -9.22
N THR A 232 6.56 8.92 -10.56
CA THR A 232 5.39 8.42 -11.30
C THR A 232 5.25 6.91 -11.18
N GLU A 233 6.34 6.16 -11.35
CA GLU A 233 6.36 4.70 -11.23
C GLU A 233 6.05 4.26 -9.80
N GLU A 234 6.65 4.92 -8.79
CA GLU A 234 6.39 4.65 -7.38
C GLU A 234 4.89 4.76 -7.04
N LEU A 235 4.26 5.87 -7.45
CA LEU A 235 2.84 6.07 -7.18
C LEU A 235 1.96 5.00 -7.86
N SER A 236 2.28 4.62 -9.10
CA SER A 236 1.51 3.60 -9.83
C SER A 236 1.59 2.22 -9.18
N MET A 237 2.79 1.83 -8.71
CA MET A 237 2.99 0.58 -7.96
C MET A 237 2.17 0.53 -6.68
N VAL A 238 2.16 1.64 -5.94
CA VAL A 238 1.40 1.75 -4.69
C VAL A 238 -0.10 1.70 -4.93
N VAL A 239 -0.59 2.36 -6.00
CA VAL A 239 -2.02 2.32 -6.37
C VAL A 239 -2.44 0.89 -6.73
N ASP A 240 -1.65 0.16 -7.53
CA ASP A 240 -1.96 -1.23 -7.86
C ASP A 240 -2.01 -2.09 -6.59
N GLU A 241 -1.01 -1.96 -5.68
CA GLU A 241 -0.98 -2.77 -4.46
C GLU A 241 -2.17 -2.51 -3.55
N GLU A 242 -2.56 -1.26 -3.35
CA GLU A 242 -3.74 -0.96 -2.54
C GLU A 242 -5.06 -1.28 -3.25
N LEU A 243 -5.09 -1.25 -4.58
CA LEU A 243 -6.24 -1.69 -5.36
C LEU A 243 -6.45 -3.22 -5.26
N LYS A 244 -5.36 -4.00 -5.13
CA LYS A 244 -5.44 -5.44 -4.80
C LYS A 244 -6.19 -5.64 -3.47
N MET A 245 -5.84 -4.85 -2.44
CA MET A 245 -6.53 -4.89 -1.14
C MET A 245 -7.99 -4.45 -1.28
N MET A 246 -8.26 -3.37 -2.02
CA MET A 246 -9.63 -2.91 -2.29
C MET A 246 -10.46 -3.98 -3.02
N CYS A 247 -9.87 -4.73 -3.95
CA CYS A 247 -10.54 -5.85 -4.63
C CYS A 247 -10.81 -7.05 -3.72
N THR A 248 -10.07 -7.17 -2.60
CA THR A 248 -10.31 -8.20 -1.59
C THR A 248 -11.49 -7.82 -0.68
N VAL A 249 -11.57 -6.56 -0.24
CA VAL A 249 -12.62 -6.12 0.70
C VAL A 249 -13.87 -5.57 0.01
N GLY A 250 -13.76 -5.15 -1.25
CA GLY A 250 -14.85 -4.53 -2.00
C GLY A 250 -15.77 -5.56 -2.68
N ASP A 251 -17.07 -5.45 -2.46
CA ASP A 251 -18.08 -6.32 -3.08
C ASP A 251 -18.00 -6.28 -4.62
N MET A 252 -17.63 -5.12 -5.20
CA MET A 252 -17.55 -4.83 -6.63
C MET A 252 -16.20 -4.24 -7.03
N GLY A 253 -15.10 -4.69 -6.42
CA GLY A 253 -13.77 -4.11 -6.64
C GLY A 253 -13.67 -2.67 -6.15
N GLY A 254 -13.00 -1.80 -6.91
CA GLY A 254 -12.78 -0.42 -6.52
C GLY A 254 -12.64 0.55 -7.68
N VAL A 255 -12.70 1.85 -7.37
CA VAL A 255 -12.51 2.96 -8.30
C VAL A 255 -11.35 3.81 -7.86
N VAL A 256 -10.49 4.20 -8.81
CA VAL A 256 -9.37 5.12 -8.61
C VAL A 256 -9.80 6.55 -8.92
N VAL A 257 -9.62 7.46 -7.96
CA VAL A 257 -9.95 8.88 -8.05
C VAL A 257 -8.69 9.71 -7.81
N GLY A 258 -8.43 10.70 -8.61
CA GLY A 258 -7.25 11.54 -8.51
C GLY A 258 -6.41 11.51 -9.79
N PRO A 259 -5.08 11.80 -9.73
CA PRO A 259 -4.32 12.14 -8.51
C PRO A 259 -4.58 13.57 -8.00
N ARG A 260 -4.17 13.80 -6.75
CA ARG A 260 -4.18 15.11 -6.08
C ARG A 260 -2.82 15.38 -5.45
N LEU A 261 -2.54 16.66 -5.16
CA LEU A 261 -1.38 17.04 -4.37
C LEU A 261 -1.77 17.11 -2.89
N LYS A 262 -1.02 16.42 -2.03
CA LYS A 262 -1.14 16.45 -0.57
C LYS A 262 -0.04 17.33 0.00
N GLU A 263 -0.36 18.61 0.22
CA GLU A 263 0.60 19.58 0.75
C GLU A 263 0.66 19.52 2.28
N MET A 264 1.87 19.36 2.82
CA MET A 264 2.18 19.39 4.24
C MET A 264 3.06 20.59 4.61
N SER A 265 3.52 20.70 5.87
CA SER A 265 4.32 21.84 6.33
C SER A 265 5.72 21.89 5.73
N HIS A 266 6.34 20.73 5.43
CA HIS A 266 7.75 20.65 5.02
C HIS A 266 7.96 19.98 3.64
N LEU A 267 6.92 19.38 3.10
CA LEU A 267 6.96 18.61 1.86
C LEU A 267 5.54 18.48 1.27
N ALA A 268 5.44 17.92 0.07
CA ALA A 268 4.16 17.46 -0.48
C ALA A 268 4.29 16.04 -1.04
N HIS A 269 3.18 15.34 -1.11
CA HIS A 269 3.04 14.04 -1.76
C HIS A 269 2.02 14.11 -2.89
N THR A 270 2.06 13.15 -3.80
CA THR A 270 0.91 12.85 -4.67
C THR A 270 0.02 11.81 -3.99
N GLU A 271 -1.30 11.94 -4.15
CA GLU A 271 -2.32 11.12 -3.50
C GLU A 271 -3.33 10.63 -4.54
N TYR A 272 -3.66 9.34 -4.50
CA TYR A 272 -4.90 8.83 -5.08
C TYR A 272 -5.91 8.51 -3.97
N GLU A 273 -7.15 8.36 -4.35
CA GLU A 273 -8.20 7.85 -3.49
C GLU A 273 -8.82 6.62 -4.16
N LEU A 274 -8.83 5.51 -3.43
CA LEU A 274 -9.52 4.29 -3.84
C LEU A 274 -10.85 4.22 -3.12
N ARG A 275 -11.94 3.93 -3.84
CA ARG A 275 -13.28 3.80 -3.28
C ARG A 275 -13.90 2.49 -3.68
N GLY A 276 -14.50 1.79 -2.71
CA GLY A 276 -15.29 0.59 -2.92
C GLY A 276 -16.49 0.54 -1.98
N ARG A 277 -17.33 -0.47 -2.15
CA ARG A 277 -18.37 -0.81 -1.18
C ARG A 277 -18.09 -2.17 -0.60
N SER A 278 -18.30 -2.35 0.69
CA SER A 278 -18.04 -3.59 1.39
C SER A 278 -19.24 -4.00 2.25
N SER A 279 -19.52 -5.29 2.25
CA SER A 279 -20.45 -5.94 3.16
C SER A 279 -19.78 -6.56 4.38
N LEU A 280 -18.44 -6.53 4.44
CA LEU A 280 -17.65 -7.09 5.53
C LEU A 280 -17.80 -6.28 6.82
N ASP A 281 -17.52 -6.94 7.95
CA ASP A 281 -17.31 -6.29 9.25
C ASP A 281 -16.08 -5.36 9.18
N VAL A 282 -16.12 -4.24 9.90
CA VAL A 282 -15.03 -3.25 9.89
C VAL A 282 -13.69 -3.83 10.34
N ARG A 283 -13.68 -4.85 11.20
CA ARG A 283 -12.48 -5.55 11.67
C ARG A 283 -11.88 -6.45 10.58
N GLU A 284 -12.74 -7.05 9.74
CA GLU A 284 -12.30 -7.79 8.57
C GLU A 284 -11.74 -6.85 7.50
N VAL A 285 -12.39 -5.71 7.25
CA VAL A 285 -11.85 -4.67 6.35
C VAL A 285 -10.49 -4.21 6.85
N LEU A 286 -10.33 -3.93 8.15
CA LEU A 286 -9.04 -3.56 8.73
C LEU A 286 -7.99 -4.65 8.53
N ARG A 287 -8.33 -5.94 8.80
CA ARG A 287 -7.41 -7.08 8.65
C ARG A 287 -6.93 -7.22 7.20
N GLU A 288 -7.83 -7.23 6.25
CA GLU A 288 -7.51 -7.51 4.84
C GLU A 288 -6.76 -6.36 4.15
N THR A 289 -6.81 -5.14 4.72
CA THR A 289 -6.07 -3.98 4.22
C THR A 289 -4.74 -3.73 4.93
N MET A 290 -4.36 -4.56 5.94
CA MET A 290 -3.07 -4.41 6.64
C MET A 290 -1.89 -4.95 5.81
N PHE A 291 -0.78 -4.26 5.75
CA PHE A 291 -0.63 -2.83 5.96
C PHE A 291 -0.35 -2.18 4.60
N ALA A 292 -0.58 -0.88 4.49
CA ALA A 292 -0.44 -0.15 3.25
C ALA A 292 0.92 -0.37 2.56
N ALA A 293 0.92 -0.48 1.24
CA ALA A 293 2.13 -0.66 0.44
C ALA A 293 3.11 0.50 0.57
N THR A 294 2.60 1.69 0.87
CA THR A 294 3.35 2.92 1.14
C THR A 294 4.31 2.82 2.32
N VAL A 295 4.10 1.83 3.21
CA VAL A 295 4.92 1.59 4.40
C VAL A 295 5.47 0.16 4.50
N THR A 296 5.11 -0.72 3.56
CA THR A 296 5.59 -2.11 3.48
C THR A 296 6.34 -2.39 2.19
N GLY A 297 5.65 -2.38 1.08
CA GLY A 297 6.15 -2.70 -0.25
C GLY A 297 5.19 -3.60 -1.02
N SER A 298 5.61 -4.04 -2.22
CA SER A 298 4.80 -4.84 -3.14
C SER A 298 5.60 -6.01 -3.72
N PRO A 299 5.11 -7.27 -3.67
CA PRO A 299 3.91 -7.73 -2.94
C PRO A 299 4.07 -7.65 -1.42
N VAL A 300 2.99 -7.29 -0.70
CA VAL A 300 3.06 -7.05 0.76
C VAL A 300 3.59 -8.26 1.53
N GLN A 301 3.19 -9.48 1.17
CA GLN A 301 3.65 -10.70 1.84
C GLN A 301 5.18 -10.85 1.75
N ASN A 302 5.77 -10.70 0.56
CA ASN A 302 7.22 -10.80 0.41
C ASN A 302 7.95 -9.60 0.99
N ALA A 303 7.32 -8.40 0.94
CA ALA A 303 7.86 -7.21 1.58
C ALA A 303 8.07 -7.41 3.10
N CYS A 304 7.18 -8.13 3.78
CA CYS A 304 7.37 -8.47 5.19
C CYS A 304 8.63 -9.32 5.42
N ARG A 305 8.93 -10.28 4.56
CA ARG A 305 10.16 -11.11 4.61
C ARG A 305 11.42 -10.27 4.36
N VAL A 306 11.37 -9.34 3.40
CA VAL A 306 12.49 -8.42 3.11
C VAL A 306 12.70 -7.46 4.29
N ILE A 307 11.64 -6.88 4.87
CA ILE A 307 11.71 -6.05 6.06
C ILE A 307 12.41 -6.80 7.21
N GLU A 308 12.04 -8.04 7.48
CA GLU A 308 12.65 -8.85 8.53
C GLU A 308 14.15 -9.11 8.28
N ARG A 309 14.55 -9.24 7.02
CA ARG A 309 15.94 -9.48 6.59
C ARG A 309 16.85 -8.26 6.79
N TYR A 310 16.32 -7.04 6.54
CA TYR A 310 17.11 -5.81 6.52
C TYR A 310 16.93 -4.92 7.76
N GLU A 311 15.93 -5.13 8.57
CA GLU A 311 15.72 -4.38 9.82
C GLU A 311 16.13 -5.21 11.03
N ALA A 312 16.98 -4.64 11.91
CA ALA A 312 17.54 -5.35 13.06
C ALA A 312 16.51 -5.69 14.14
N GLY A 313 15.39 -4.95 14.22
CA GLY A 313 14.35 -5.10 15.24
C GLY A 313 12.93 -5.02 14.68
N GLY A 314 11.95 -5.40 15.50
CA GLY A 314 10.55 -5.24 15.14
C GLY A 314 10.14 -3.77 15.00
N ARG A 315 9.04 -3.53 14.30
CA ARG A 315 8.54 -2.20 13.96
C ARG A 315 7.70 -1.53 15.04
N GLY A 316 7.29 -2.28 16.07
CA GLY A 316 6.37 -1.77 17.07
C GLY A 316 5.07 -1.31 16.44
N TYR A 317 4.70 -0.07 16.72
CA TYR A 317 3.54 0.57 16.09
C TYR A 317 3.87 1.26 14.75
N TYR A 318 5.13 1.46 14.39
CA TYR A 318 5.49 2.06 13.10
C TYR A 318 4.98 1.21 11.94
N ALA A 319 4.41 1.85 10.94
CA ALA A 319 3.74 1.23 9.79
C ALA A 319 2.51 0.38 10.16
N GLY A 320 2.13 0.37 11.43
CA GLY A 320 0.84 -0.09 11.90
C GLY A 320 -0.25 0.97 11.70
N ALA A 321 -1.35 0.88 12.45
CA ALA A 321 -2.46 1.80 12.32
C ALA A 321 -3.05 2.20 13.68
N LEU A 322 -3.57 3.43 13.77
CA LEU A 322 -4.65 3.70 14.73
C LEU A 322 -5.97 3.29 14.05
N ALA A 323 -6.89 2.73 14.80
CA ALA A 323 -8.20 2.41 14.26
C ALA A 323 -9.28 2.87 15.24
N LEU A 324 -10.03 3.90 14.85
CA LEU A 324 -11.21 4.36 15.57
C LEU A 324 -12.42 3.59 15.06
N LEU A 325 -12.96 2.75 15.91
CA LEU A 325 -14.08 1.87 15.65
C LEU A 325 -15.31 2.39 16.41
N GLY A 326 -16.49 2.33 15.80
CA GLY A 326 -17.73 2.76 16.44
C GLY A 326 -18.94 2.45 15.57
N GLN A 327 -20.05 3.11 15.89
CA GLN A 327 -21.30 3.05 15.14
C GLN A 327 -21.75 4.47 14.79
N ASP A 328 -22.38 4.63 13.65
CA ASP A 328 -23.05 5.87 13.28
C ASP A 328 -24.45 5.96 13.92
N ALA A 329 -25.13 7.08 13.70
CA ALA A 329 -26.47 7.32 14.25
C ALA A 329 -27.53 6.29 13.79
N THR A 330 -27.24 5.49 12.77
CA THR A 330 -28.12 4.41 12.28
C THR A 330 -27.75 3.04 12.86
N GLY A 331 -26.68 2.95 13.68
CA GLY A 331 -26.12 1.71 14.21
C GLY A 331 -25.20 0.99 13.23
N ALA A 332 -24.91 1.58 12.06
CA ALA A 332 -23.96 0.99 11.13
C ALA A 332 -22.52 1.17 11.63
N GLN A 333 -21.72 0.10 11.51
CA GLN A 333 -20.32 0.13 11.92
C GLN A 333 -19.52 1.17 11.14
N THR A 334 -18.60 1.82 11.83
CA THR A 334 -17.67 2.81 11.26
C THR A 334 -16.23 2.46 11.62
N LEU A 335 -15.33 2.76 10.71
CA LEU A 335 -13.88 2.64 10.86
C LEU A 335 -13.23 3.90 10.29
N ASP A 336 -12.31 4.50 11.06
CA ASP A 336 -11.49 5.61 10.60
C ASP A 336 -10.05 5.38 11.08
N SER A 337 -9.12 5.15 10.15
CA SER A 337 -7.80 4.62 10.47
C SER A 337 -6.70 5.35 9.68
N PRO A 338 -5.81 6.12 10.35
CA PRO A 338 -4.56 6.59 9.77
C PRO A 338 -3.46 5.54 9.90
N ILE A 339 -2.48 5.58 9.02
CA ILE A 339 -1.22 4.84 9.19
C ILE A 339 -0.39 5.48 10.31
N LEU A 340 0.24 4.65 11.15
CA LEU A 340 1.14 5.12 12.20
C LEU A 340 2.53 5.46 11.64
N ILE A 341 2.61 6.63 11.02
CA ILE A 341 3.83 7.30 10.54
C ILE A 341 3.86 8.74 11.05
N ARG A 342 5.01 9.40 10.96
CA ARG A 342 5.19 10.78 11.47
C ARG A 342 4.79 10.88 12.95
N THR A 343 5.22 9.89 13.73
CA THR A 343 4.81 9.67 15.11
C THR A 343 6.02 9.49 16.00
N ALA A 344 6.03 10.17 17.15
CA ALA A 344 6.90 9.86 18.25
C ALA A 344 6.22 8.82 19.14
N ASP A 345 6.92 7.74 19.42
CA ASP A 345 6.56 6.69 20.37
C ASP A 345 7.41 6.90 21.63
N ILE A 346 6.78 7.24 22.73
CA ILE A 346 7.44 7.65 23.97
C ILE A 346 7.03 6.70 25.09
N ALA A 347 8.00 6.01 25.65
CA ALA A 347 7.79 5.13 26.81
C ALA A 347 7.62 5.94 28.11
N ALA A 348 7.07 5.32 29.15
CA ALA A 348 6.84 5.97 30.45
C ALA A 348 8.15 6.49 31.10
N ASP A 349 9.28 5.87 30.81
CA ASP A 349 10.62 6.31 31.27
C ASP A 349 11.21 7.47 30.46
N GLY A 350 10.50 7.98 29.47
CA GLY A 350 10.90 9.07 28.59
C GLY A 350 11.76 8.67 27.39
N ALA A 351 11.99 7.38 27.14
CA ALA A 351 12.65 6.93 25.92
C ALA A 351 11.79 7.27 24.70
N VAL A 352 12.36 8.01 23.75
CA VAL A 352 11.67 8.50 22.52
C VAL A 352 12.17 7.74 21.32
N ARG A 353 11.25 7.28 20.48
CA ARG A 353 11.51 6.67 19.17
C ARG A 353 10.69 7.37 18.09
N VAL A 354 11.35 7.80 17.01
CA VAL A 354 10.69 8.38 15.83
C VAL A 354 11.15 7.58 14.61
N PRO A 355 10.45 6.49 14.29
CA PRO A 355 10.79 5.67 13.13
C PRO A 355 10.33 6.35 11.84
N VAL A 356 11.16 6.22 10.81
CA VAL A 356 10.93 6.74 9.45
C VAL A 356 11.50 5.78 8.43
N GLY A 357 10.88 5.68 7.26
CA GLY A 357 11.34 4.85 6.16
C GLY A 357 11.26 5.56 4.81
N ALA A 358 12.07 5.09 3.86
CA ALA A 358 11.99 5.48 2.46
C ALA A 358 11.49 4.31 1.61
N THR A 359 10.76 4.62 0.55
CA THR A 359 10.25 3.64 -0.41
C THR A 359 11.31 3.40 -1.46
N LEU A 360 11.92 2.22 -1.41
CA LEU A 360 12.98 1.83 -2.32
C LEU A 360 12.38 1.20 -3.58
N VAL A 361 12.74 1.74 -4.73
CA VAL A 361 12.35 1.27 -6.07
C VAL A 361 13.61 1.06 -6.92
N ARG A 362 13.49 0.45 -8.09
CA ARG A 362 14.63 0.15 -8.99
C ARG A 362 15.52 1.35 -9.33
N HIS A 363 14.98 2.58 -9.28
CA HIS A 363 15.70 3.83 -9.59
C HIS A 363 16.05 4.64 -8.33
N SER A 364 15.94 4.06 -7.15
CA SER A 364 16.28 4.74 -5.89
C SER A 364 17.77 5.11 -5.84
N ASP A 365 18.04 6.40 -5.55
CA ASP A 365 19.37 6.90 -5.25
C ASP A 365 19.65 6.81 -3.74
N PRO A 366 20.69 6.10 -3.29
CA PRO A 366 20.95 5.91 -1.86
C PRO A 366 21.07 7.22 -1.05
N ALA A 367 21.68 8.26 -1.61
CA ALA A 367 21.81 9.56 -0.93
C ALA A 367 20.47 10.30 -0.88
N GLY A 368 19.66 10.18 -1.95
CA GLY A 368 18.30 10.71 -2.03
C GLY A 368 17.40 10.08 -0.96
N GLU A 369 17.46 8.74 -0.79
CA GLU A 369 16.64 8.02 0.19
C GLU A 369 17.04 8.34 1.64
N VAL A 370 18.33 8.51 1.93
CA VAL A 370 18.82 9.05 3.22
C VAL A 370 18.19 10.42 3.49
N ALA A 371 18.28 11.34 2.52
CA ALA A 371 17.72 12.69 2.67
C ALA A 371 16.18 12.67 2.84
N GLU A 372 15.50 11.70 2.24
CA GLU A 372 14.06 11.52 2.40
C GLU A 372 13.70 11.13 3.84
N THR A 373 14.44 10.22 4.47
CA THR A 373 14.20 9.87 5.88
C THR A 373 14.36 11.07 6.81
N HIS A 374 15.37 11.93 6.57
CA HIS A 374 15.53 13.17 7.32
C HIS A 374 14.35 14.14 7.13
N ALA A 375 13.85 14.28 5.90
CA ALA A 375 12.69 15.13 5.60
C ALA A 375 11.41 14.60 6.25
N LYS A 376 11.20 13.29 6.21
CA LYS A 376 10.04 12.63 6.85
C LYS A 376 10.05 12.75 8.37
N ALA A 377 11.21 12.78 9.02
CA ALA A 377 11.35 12.98 10.46
C ALA A 377 11.16 14.44 10.88
N ALA A 378 11.41 15.41 9.99
CA ALA A 378 11.62 16.82 10.33
C ALA A 378 10.47 17.45 11.13
N GLY A 379 9.21 17.19 10.78
CA GLY A 379 8.04 17.75 11.45
C GLY A 379 7.94 17.29 12.92
N VAL A 380 8.09 16.01 13.17
CA VAL A 380 8.06 15.44 14.53
C VAL A 380 9.26 15.91 15.34
N LEU A 381 10.46 15.90 14.74
CA LEU A 381 11.68 16.39 15.40
C LEU A 381 11.64 17.89 15.73
N ALA A 382 10.93 18.68 14.92
CA ALA A 382 10.69 20.08 15.23
C ALA A 382 9.72 20.24 16.42
N ALA A 383 8.67 19.44 16.48
CA ALA A 383 7.77 19.42 17.63
C ALA A 383 8.47 18.98 18.91
N LEU A 384 9.41 18.03 18.82
CA LEU A 384 10.27 17.58 19.92
C LEU A 384 11.39 18.58 20.30
N GLY A 385 11.51 19.73 19.57
CA GLY A 385 12.54 20.73 19.85
C GLY A 385 13.96 20.31 19.44
N VAL A 386 14.13 19.22 18.70
CA VAL A 386 15.42 18.72 18.20
C VAL A 386 15.93 19.56 17.03
N ARG A 387 15.02 20.09 16.23
CA ARG A 387 15.32 20.98 15.10
C ARG A 387 14.50 22.27 15.22
N PRO A 388 15.01 23.41 14.70
CA PRO A 388 14.19 24.61 14.60
C PRO A 388 12.96 24.32 13.73
N ALA A 389 11.81 24.88 14.11
CA ALA A 389 10.63 24.87 13.25
C ALA A 389 10.98 25.60 11.94
N ALA A 390 10.60 25.04 10.80
CA ALA A 390 10.80 25.76 9.54
C ALA A 390 10.04 27.09 9.56
N PRO A 391 10.59 28.16 8.97
CA PRO A 391 9.88 29.44 8.85
C PRO A 391 8.54 29.18 8.15
N ARG A 392 7.45 29.65 8.74
CA ARG A 392 6.14 29.59 8.07
C ARG A 392 6.24 30.38 6.77
N PRO A 393 6.07 29.76 5.59
CA PRO A 393 5.86 30.58 4.41
C PRO A 393 4.60 31.41 4.66
N ALA A 394 4.71 32.73 4.51
CA ALA A 394 3.59 33.66 4.56
C ALA A 394 2.73 33.48 3.28
N SER A 395 2.15 32.31 3.06
CA SER A 395 1.27 32.10 1.92
C SER A 395 -0.15 32.47 2.31
N VAL A 396 -0.65 33.54 1.70
CA VAL A 396 -2.08 33.80 1.53
C VAL A 396 -2.70 32.54 0.89
N GLU A 397 -3.83 32.11 1.35
CA GLU A 397 -4.50 30.84 0.91
C GLU A 397 -4.74 30.73 -0.61
N GLY A 398 -4.64 31.84 -1.35
CA GLY A 398 -4.79 31.92 -2.82
C GLY A 398 -3.55 31.64 -3.67
N ASP A 399 -2.34 31.61 -3.08
CA ASP A 399 -1.07 31.61 -3.84
C ASP A 399 -0.27 30.31 -3.66
N ARG A 400 -0.95 29.17 -3.47
CA ARG A 400 -0.29 27.87 -3.36
C ARG A 400 0.08 27.36 -4.74
N PRO A 401 1.35 26.91 -4.97
CA PRO A 401 1.78 26.32 -6.25
C PRO A 401 0.86 25.20 -6.75
N GLY A 402 0.29 24.39 -5.85
CA GLY A 402 -0.69 23.35 -6.18
C GLY A 402 -1.99 23.86 -6.82
N ASN A 403 -2.31 25.15 -6.68
CA ASN A 403 -3.48 25.78 -7.31
C ASN A 403 -3.21 26.27 -8.74
N ASP A 404 -1.95 26.31 -9.20
CA ASP A 404 -1.60 26.72 -10.55
C ASP A 404 -2.26 25.81 -11.60
N PRO A 405 -2.87 26.37 -12.66
CA PRO A 405 -3.50 25.60 -13.73
C PRO A 405 -2.56 24.60 -14.41
N ARG A 406 -1.25 24.90 -14.51
CA ARG A 406 -0.23 23.99 -15.10
C ARG A 406 -0.03 22.76 -14.20
N VAL A 407 0.00 22.92 -12.89
CA VAL A 407 0.11 21.83 -11.91
C VAL A 407 -1.13 20.95 -11.97
N ARG A 408 -2.33 21.53 -12.00
CA ARG A 408 -3.58 20.78 -12.17
C ARG A 408 -3.63 20.03 -13.50
N ALA A 409 -3.13 20.63 -14.59
CA ALA A 409 -3.04 19.96 -15.88
C ALA A 409 -2.05 18.78 -15.85
N ALA A 410 -0.89 18.93 -15.18
CA ALA A 410 0.09 17.85 -15.01
C ALA A 410 -0.49 16.67 -14.19
N LEU A 411 -1.20 16.96 -13.09
CA LEU A 411 -1.91 15.92 -12.33
C LEU A 411 -2.99 15.23 -13.16
N ALA A 412 -3.80 16.00 -13.92
CA ALA A 412 -4.82 15.44 -14.79
C ALA A 412 -4.24 14.60 -15.95
N ALA A 413 -3.02 14.93 -16.39
CA ALA A 413 -2.33 14.14 -17.41
C ALA A 413 -2.01 12.72 -16.90
N ARG A 414 -1.53 12.57 -15.68
CA ARG A 414 -1.24 11.25 -15.07
C ARG A 414 -2.47 10.32 -15.02
N ARG A 415 -3.68 10.88 -14.92
CA ARG A 415 -4.91 10.08 -14.94
C ARG A 415 -5.15 9.41 -16.29
N ARG A 416 -4.67 9.99 -17.38
CA ARG A 416 -4.84 9.43 -18.74
C ARG A 416 -3.95 8.21 -18.99
N ASP A 417 -2.92 8.04 -18.16
CA ASP A 417 -2.00 6.90 -18.21
C ASP A 417 -2.52 5.70 -17.39
N LEU A 418 -3.73 5.82 -16.79
CA LEU A 418 -4.38 4.74 -16.05
C LEU A 418 -5.50 4.10 -16.88
N ALA A 419 -5.67 2.79 -16.71
CA ALA A 419 -6.71 2.01 -17.36
C ALA A 419 -8.11 2.57 -17.06
N PRO A 420 -8.92 2.93 -18.06
CA PRO A 420 -10.27 3.48 -17.89
C PRO A 420 -11.19 2.55 -17.11
N PHE A 421 -10.93 1.24 -17.13
CA PHE A 421 -11.63 0.24 -16.34
C PHE A 421 -11.67 0.62 -14.86
N TRP A 422 -10.55 1.00 -14.27
CA TRP A 422 -10.44 1.35 -12.84
C TRP A 422 -10.85 2.79 -12.50
N LEU A 423 -11.14 3.62 -13.51
CA LEU A 423 -11.58 5.01 -13.29
C LEU A 423 -13.11 5.17 -13.15
N ARG A 424 -13.85 4.08 -13.20
CA ARG A 424 -15.32 4.02 -13.07
C ARG A 424 -15.74 2.77 -12.27
N MET A 425 -16.93 2.79 -11.70
CA MET A 425 -17.51 1.58 -11.10
C MET A 425 -17.75 0.54 -12.19
N GLN A 426 -17.35 -0.69 -11.89
CA GLN A 426 -17.57 -1.83 -12.77
C GLN A 426 -18.91 -2.49 -12.43
N GLU A 427 -19.53 -3.12 -13.43
CA GLU A 427 -20.74 -3.89 -13.28
C GLU A 427 -20.46 -5.35 -13.63
N ARG A 428 -20.97 -6.27 -12.83
CA ARG A 428 -20.93 -7.70 -13.14
C ARG A 428 -22.16 -8.10 -13.94
N PRO A 429 -22.02 -8.93 -14.98
CA PRO A 429 -23.16 -9.52 -15.67
C PRO A 429 -24.04 -10.31 -14.69
N ALA A 430 -25.36 -10.21 -14.89
CA ALA A 430 -26.32 -10.93 -14.04
C ALA A 430 -26.27 -12.46 -14.20
N VAL A 431 -25.73 -12.94 -15.32
CA VAL A 431 -25.61 -14.37 -15.63
C VAL A 431 -24.15 -14.72 -15.87
N SER A 432 -23.67 -15.73 -15.14
CA SER A 432 -22.32 -16.28 -15.36
C SER A 432 -22.27 -17.08 -16.66
N THR A 433 -21.13 -16.94 -17.37
CA THR A 433 -20.85 -17.67 -18.61
C THR A 433 -19.89 -18.84 -18.42
N GLY A 434 -19.44 -19.10 -17.20
CA GLY A 434 -18.51 -20.19 -16.84
C GLY A 434 -17.81 -19.92 -15.52
N HIS A 435 -16.92 -20.82 -15.11
CA HIS A 435 -16.23 -20.78 -13.84
C HIS A 435 -14.71 -20.93 -14.04
N ALA A 436 -13.92 -19.94 -13.66
CA ALA A 436 -12.46 -19.95 -13.74
C ALA A 436 -11.84 -20.35 -12.39
N LEU A 437 -10.73 -21.10 -12.45
CA LEU A 437 -9.83 -21.32 -11.33
C LEU A 437 -8.59 -20.43 -11.50
N VAL A 438 -8.30 -19.59 -10.51
CA VAL A 438 -7.06 -18.79 -10.47
C VAL A 438 -6.12 -19.39 -9.45
N VAL A 439 -4.91 -19.73 -9.88
CA VAL A 439 -3.82 -20.21 -9.02
C VAL A 439 -3.00 -19.01 -8.57
N ASP A 440 -2.99 -18.75 -7.27
CA ASP A 440 -2.22 -17.67 -6.66
C ASP A 440 -0.78 -18.10 -6.38
N GLY A 441 0.18 -17.40 -7.00
CA GLY A 441 1.61 -17.58 -6.83
C GLY A 441 2.25 -16.72 -5.71
N GLU A 442 1.48 -16.34 -4.71
CA GLU A 442 1.85 -15.40 -3.62
C GLU A 442 1.86 -13.92 -4.05
N ASP A 443 0.99 -13.54 -4.98
CA ASP A 443 0.78 -12.14 -5.30
C ASP A 443 -0.71 -11.81 -5.35
N THR A 444 -1.13 -10.89 -4.51
CA THR A 444 -2.53 -10.43 -4.42
C THR A 444 -3.03 -9.71 -5.69
N PHE A 445 -2.23 -9.52 -6.75
CA PHE A 445 -2.71 -9.24 -8.10
C PHE A 445 -3.80 -10.22 -8.55
N THR A 446 -3.78 -11.43 -8.01
CA THR A 446 -4.83 -12.42 -8.22
C THR A 446 -6.21 -11.93 -7.79
N ALA A 447 -6.32 -11.03 -6.79
CA ALA A 447 -7.60 -10.42 -6.40
C ALA A 447 -8.14 -9.47 -7.49
N MET A 448 -7.27 -8.63 -8.08
CA MET A 448 -7.64 -7.76 -9.21
C MET A 448 -7.99 -8.59 -10.45
N LEU A 449 -7.18 -9.59 -10.77
CA LEU A 449 -7.40 -10.51 -11.89
C LEU A 449 -8.74 -11.24 -11.73
N ALA A 450 -9.03 -11.77 -10.54
CA ALA A 450 -10.32 -12.38 -10.24
C ALA A 450 -11.49 -11.41 -10.40
N HIS A 451 -11.30 -10.13 -10.03
CA HIS A 451 -12.32 -9.10 -10.24
C HIS A 451 -12.56 -8.84 -11.73
N VAL A 452 -11.52 -8.66 -12.54
CA VAL A 452 -11.63 -8.48 -14.00
C VAL A 452 -12.34 -9.67 -14.65
N LEU A 453 -11.99 -10.91 -14.26
CA LEU A 453 -12.64 -12.13 -14.73
C LEU A 453 -14.14 -12.17 -14.36
N ARG A 454 -14.50 -11.73 -13.14
CA ARG A 454 -15.92 -11.64 -12.72
C ARG A 454 -16.69 -10.61 -13.54
N VAL A 455 -16.08 -9.47 -13.85
CA VAL A 455 -16.69 -8.46 -14.74
C VAL A 455 -16.81 -8.98 -16.18
N ALA A 456 -15.88 -9.84 -16.62
CA ALA A 456 -16.00 -10.55 -17.90
C ALA A 456 -17.06 -11.67 -17.90
N GLY A 457 -17.81 -11.87 -16.80
CA GLY A 457 -18.94 -12.81 -16.69
C GLY A 457 -18.56 -14.21 -16.23
N LEU A 458 -17.42 -14.38 -15.56
CA LEU A 458 -17.04 -15.67 -14.97
C LEU A 458 -17.30 -15.69 -13.46
N GLU A 459 -17.69 -16.83 -12.95
CA GLU A 459 -17.42 -17.13 -11.54
C GLU A 459 -15.93 -17.42 -11.37
N VAL A 460 -15.37 -17.10 -10.19
CA VAL A 460 -13.93 -17.25 -9.96
C VAL A 460 -13.66 -17.85 -8.59
N THR A 461 -12.94 -18.96 -8.59
CA THR A 461 -12.33 -19.55 -7.40
C THR A 461 -10.82 -19.23 -7.41
N VAL A 462 -10.29 -18.68 -6.33
CA VAL A 462 -8.84 -18.46 -6.16
C VAL A 462 -8.32 -19.50 -5.18
N ARG A 463 -7.21 -20.16 -5.52
CA ARG A 463 -6.50 -21.09 -4.64
C ARG A 463 -5.01 -20.80 -4.65
N ARG A 464 -4.40 -20.83 -3.49
CA ARG A 464 -2.93 -20.68 -3.38
C ARG A 464 -2.22 -21.89 -3.98
N TYR A 465 -1.01 -21.67 -4.46
CA TYR A 465 -0.18 -22.72 -5.06
C TYR A 465 0.08 -23.91 -4.11
N ASP A 466 0.13 -23.66 -2.79
CA ASP A 466 0.40 -24.64 -1.74
C ASP A 466 -0.88 -25.30 -1.15
N ASP A 467 -2.05 -24.99 -1.67
CA ASP A 467 -3.32 -25.58 -1.22
C ASP A 467 -3.32 -27.10 -1.44
N PRO A 468 -3.67 -27.89 -0.41
CA PRO A 468 -3.77 -29.34 -0.56
C PRO A 468 -4.74 -29.75 -1.69
N GLY A 469 -4.26 -30.61 -2.60
CA GLY A 469 -5.06 -31.12 -3.72
C GLY A 469 -5.28 -30.15 -4.87
N LEU A 470 -4.63 -28.96 -4.90
CA LEU A 470 -4.75 -28.00 -5.99
C LEU A 470 -4.49 -28.62 -7.36
N ARG A 471 -3.40 -29.41 -7.52
CA ARG A 471 -3.03 -30.03 -8.80
C ARG A 471 -4.15 -30.90 -9.35
N ALA A 472 -4.72 -31.76 -8.52
CA ALA A 472 -5.82 -32.63 -8.94
C ALA A 472 -7.08 -31.84 -9.30
N ALA A 473 -7.39 -30.81 -8.51
CA ALA A 473 -8.54 -29.92 -8.77
C ALA A 473 -8.35 -29.14 -10.07
N ALA A 474 -7.16 -28.60 -10.34
CA ALA A 474 -6.88 -27.82 -11.55
C ALA A 474 -6.96 -28.68 -12.83
N LEU A 475 -6.46 -29.92 -12.79
CA LEU A 475 -6.53 -30.85 -13.93
C LEU A 475 -7.98 -31.33 -14.22
N ALA A 476 -8.82 -31.42 -13.18
CA ALA A 476 -10.22 -31.80 -13.30
C ALA A 476 -11.17 -30.62 -13.51
N TRP A 477 -10.64 -29.39 -13.60
CA TRP A 477 -11.46 -28.19 -13.69
C TRP A 477 -12.17 -28.07 -15.04
N GLU A 478 -13.49 -27.87 -15.04
CA GLU A 478 -14.31 -27.78 -16.25
C GLU A 478 -14.46 -26.33 -16.78
N GLY A 479 -13.48 -25.49 -16.57
CA GLY A 479 -13.43 -24.11 -17.01
C GLY A 479 -11.98 -23.63 -17.19
N PRO A 480 -11.76 -22.37 -17.52
CA PRO A 480 -10.41 -21.82 -17.65
C PRO A 480 -9.61 -21.95 -16.35
N VAL A 481 -8.36 -22.37 -16.45
CA VAL A 481 -7.39 -22.31 -15.37
C VAL A 481 -6.43 -21.16 -15.65
N VAL A 482 -6.24 -20.29 -14.67
CA VAL A 482 -5.34 -19.14 -14.77
C VAL A 482 -4.17 -19.35 -13.81
N LEU A 483 -2.97 -19.49 -14.35
CA LEU A 483 -1.73 -19.42 -13.57
C LEU A 483 -1.39 -17.96 -13.34
N GLY A 484 -1.51 -17.51 -12.09
CA GLY A 484 -1.40 -16.12 -11.70
C GLY A 484 0.05 -15.64 -11.54
N PRO A 485 0.19 -14.36 -11.25
CA PRO A 485 1.49 -13.76 -10.95
C PRO A 485 2.05 -14.23 -9.59
N GLY A 486 3.34 -13.98 -9.38
CA GLY A 486 4.04 -14.28 -8.15
C GLY A 486 5.50 -13.82 -8.18
N PRO A 487 6.12 -13.56 -7.01
CA PRO A 487 7.53 -13.19 -6.91
C PRO A 487 8.46 -14.39 -7.06
N GLY A 488 9.75 -14.10 -7.32
CA GLY A 488 10.85 -15.05 -7.33
C GLY A 488 11.40 -15.36 -8.72
N ASP A 489 12.40 -16.23 -8.77
CA ASP A 489 13.06 -16.66 -10.00
C ASP A 489 12.34 -17.89 -10.60
N PRO A 490 11.69 -17.77 -11.76
CA PRO A 490 10.98 -18.89 -12.39
C PRO A 490 11.90 -20.05 -12.82
N ALA A 491 13.21 -19.82 -12.90
CA ALA A 491 14.20 -20.84 -13.23
C ALA A 491 14.78 -21.56 -12.00
N ASP A 492 14.50 -21.10 -10.79
CA ASP A 492 15.04 -21.69 -9.56
C ASP A 492 14.41 -23.05 -9.27
N ALA A 493 15.14 -24.12 -9.61
CA ALA A 493 14.74 -25.48 -9.32
C ALA A 493 14.87 -25.86 -7.83
N ALA A 494 15.52 -25.05 -6.99
CA ALA A 494 15.62 -25.29 -5.55
C ALA A 494 14.39 -24.77 -4.80
N ASP A 495 13.69 -23.77 -5.33
CA ASP A 495 12.46 -23.24 -4.75
C ASP A 495 11.29 -24.25 -4.86
N PRO A 496 10.69 -24.69 -3.73
CA PRO A 496 9.55 -25.62 -3.76
C PRO A 496 8.33 -25.07 -4.51
N LYS A 497 8.08 -23.76 -4.43
CA LYS A 497 6.99 -23.07 -5.14
C LYS A 497 7.18 -23.17 -6.64
N MET A 498 8.38 -22.83 -7.14
CA MET A 498 8.66 -22.86 -8.56
C MET A 498 8.60 -24.28 -9.12
N ARG A 499 9.12 -25.29 -8.40
CA ARG A 499 8.99 -26.69 -8.80
C ARG A 499 7.53 -27.14 -8.94
N MET A 500 6.70 -26.77 -7.96
CA MET A 500 5.28 -27.15 -7.97
C MET A 500 4.53 -26.44 -9.10
N LEU A 501 4.71 -25.14 -9.28
CA LEU A 501 4.04 -24.37 -10.32
C LEU A 501 4.48 -24.79 -11.73
N ARG A 502 5.77 -25.11 -11.94
CA ARG A 502 6.25 -25.65 -13.22
C ARG A 502 5.64 -27.02 -13.53
N ALA A 503 5.61 -27.92 -12.56
CA ALA A 503 4.97 -29.23 -12.74
C ALA A 503 3.48 -29.08 -13.07
N LEU A 504 2.78 -28.15 -12.41
CA LEU A 504 1.38 -27.86 -12.71
C LEU A 504 1.20 -27.27 -14.12
N ALA A 505 2.07 -26.34 -14.55
CA ALA A 505 2.03 -25.76 -15.89
C ALA A 505 2.23 -26.82 -16.99
N ALA A 506 3.20 -27.73 -16.81
CA ALA A 506 3.45 -28.84 -17.73
C ALA A 506 2.24 -29.77 -17.86
N ASP A 507 1.62 -30.14 -16.73
CA ASP A 507 0.44 -31.00 -16.72
C ASP A 507 -0.77 -30.31 -17.39
N LEU A 508 -0.99 -29.04 -17.11
CA LEU A 508 -2.11 -28.29 -17.67
C LEU A 508 -1.94 -28.09 -19.19
N LEU A 509 -0.74 -27.79 -19.68
CA LEU A 509 -0.46 -27.69 -21.12
C LEU A 509 -0.79 -28.97 -21.88
N THR A 510 -0.57 -30.14 -21.27
CA THR A 510 -0.79 -31.43 -21.92
C THR A 510 -2.17 -32.03 -21.68
N GLY A 511 -2.76 -31.80 -20.48
CA GLY A 511 -3.97 -32.49 -20.02
C GLY A 511 -5.24 -31.63 -19.98
N HIS A 512 -5.13 -30.33 -19.79
CA HIS A 512 -6.30 -29.46 -19.62
C HIS A 512 -6.88 -29.02 -20.97
N ARG A 513 -8.22 -29.11 -21.11
CA ARG A 513 -8.94 -28.87 -22.38
C ARG A 513 -9.85 -27.62 -22.36
N HIS A 514 -10.03 -26.99 -21.20
CA HIS A 514 -11.03 -25.94 -21.00
C HIS A 514 -10.41 -24.52 -21.02
N GLY A 515 -9.14 -24.42 -21.47
CA GLY A 515 -8.42 -23.16 -21.62
C GLY A 515 -7.47 -22.86 -20.47
N LEU A 516 -6.24 -22.51 -20.82
CA LEU A 516 -5.16 -22.19 -19.88
C LEU A 516 -4.67 -20.76 -20.12
N VAL A 517 -4.59 -19.97 -19.07
CA VAL A 517 -4.07 -18.60 -19.11
C VAL A 517 -2.86 -18.50 -18.18
N GLY A 518 -1.76 -17.91 -18.65
CA GLY A 518 -0.62 -17.55 -17.81
C GLY A 518 -0.46 -16.03 -17.74
N VAL A 519 -0.31 -15.47 -16.54
CA VAL A 519 -0.07 -14.05 -16.32
C VAL A 519 1.25 -13.87 -15.56
N CYS A 520 2.15 -13.04 -16.07
CA CYS A 520 3.46 -12.73 -15.51
C CYS A 520 4.25 -14.03 -15.20
N LEU A 521 4.44 -14.42 -13.94
CA LEU A 521 5.06 -15.70 -13.58
C LEU A 521 4.40 -16.88 -14.31
N GLY A 522 3.08 -16.94 -14.36
CA GLY A 522 2.36 -17.99 -15.08
C GLY A 522 2.71 -18.05 -16.57
N HIS A 523 2.89 -16.91 -17.24
CA HIS A 523 3.37 -16.84 -18.61
C HIS A 523 4.82 -17.37 -18.74
N GLU A 524 5.72 -16.98 -17.84
CA GLU A 524 7.11 -17.41 -17.85
C GLU A 524 7.22 -18.94 -17.72
N LEU A 525 6.40 -19.53 -16.84
CA LEU A 525 6.33 -20.98 -16.67
C LEU A 525 5.81 -21.67 -17.93
N LEU A 526 4.76 -21.15 -18.58
CA LEU A 526 4.26 -21.68 -19.85
C LEU A 526 5.31 -21.57 -20.96
N ALA A 527 6.01 -20.43 -21.04
CA ALA A 527 7.06 -20.21 -22.02
C ALA A 527 8.23 -21.20 -21.83
N ALA A 528 8.64 -21.45 -20.60
CA ALA A 528 9.68 -22.44 -20.27
C ALA A 528 9.28 -23.86 -20.70
N GLU A 529 8.03 -24.27 -20.45
CA GLU A 529 7.53 -25.59 -20.86
C GLU A 529 7.40 -25.72 -22.40
N LEU A 530 7.24 -24.62 -23.13
CA LEU A 530 7.32 -24.57 -24.59
C LEU A 530 8.75 -24.53 -25.12
N GLY A 531 9.75 -24.57 -24.23
CA GLY A 531 11.18 -24.63 -24.55
C GLY A 531 11.79 -23.26 -24.89
N LEU A 532 11.22 -22.18 -24.42
CA LEU A 532 11.83 -20.85 -24.45
C LEU A 532 12.78 -20.68 -23.25
N PRO A 533 13.99 -20.14 -23.45
CA PRO A 533 14.86 -19.80 -22.33
C PRO A 533 14.32 -18.63 -21.54
N LEU A 534 14.37 -18.75 -20.21
CA LEU A 534 14.09 -17.63 -19.31
C LEU A 534 15.39 -16.88 -19.03
N ILE A 535 15.36 -15.57 -19.18
CA ILE A 535 16.51 -14.70 -18.94
C ILE A 535 16.16 -13.63 -17.91
N ARG A 536 17.15 -13.22 -17.13
CA ARG A 536 17.03 -12.05 -16.26
C ARG A 536 17.22 -10.79 -17.11
N LYS A 537 16.31 -9.85 -16.99
CA LYS A 537 16.41 -8.55 -17.67
C LYS A 537 17.58 -7.75 -17.11
N ALA A 538 18.26 -6.99 -17.98
CA ALA A 538 19.31 -6.06 -17.56
C ALA A 538 18.75 -4.96 -16.62
N GLU A 539 17.54 -4.50 -16.91
CA GLU A 539 16.79 -3.59 -16.06
C GLU A 539 15.42 -4.22 -15.76
N PRO A 540 15.10 -4.49 -14.48
CA PRO A 540 13.77 -4.97 -14.09
C PRO A 540 12.67 -4.00 -14.53
N ALA A 541 11.58 -4.53 -15.06
CA ALA A 541 10.43 -3.75 -15.51
C ALA A 541 9.33 -3.69 -14.42
N GLN A 542 9.71 -3.23 -13.22
CA GLN A 542 8.79 -3.16 -12.07
C GLN A 542 7.99 -1.85 -12.11
N GLY A 543 6.66 -1.94 -12.28
CA GLY A 543 5.78 -0.78 -12.43
C GLY A 543 6.01 0.02 -13.73
N ALA A 544 6.51 -0.64 -14.77
CA ALA A 544 6.81 -0.01 -16.05
C ALA A 544 5.62 -0.09 -17.00
N GLN A 545 5.19 1.04 -17.53
CA GLN A 545 4.22 1.11 -18.61
C GLN A 545 4.96 1.19 -19.95
N THR A 546 4.64 0.28 -20.87
CA THR A 546 5.34 0.16 -22.16
C THR A 546 4.36 -0.08 -23.30
N ARG A 547 4.67 0.48 -24.47
CA ARG A 547 3.95 0.23 -25.71
C ARG A 547 4.56 -0.98 -26.40
N ILE A 548 3.73 -1.96 -26.75
CA ILE A 548 4.15 -3.22 -27.38
C ILE A 548 3.32 -3.51 -28.64
N ASP A 549 3.85 -4.34 -29.53
CA ASP A 549 3.07 -5.02 -30.55
C ASP A 549 2.51 -6.33 -29.94
N LEU A 550 1.19 -6.41 -29.81
CA LEU A 550 0.49 -7.60 -29.33
C LEU A 550 -0.23 -8.27 -30.52
N PHE A 551 0.46 -9.22 -31.18
CA PHE A 551 -0.07 -9.96 -32.33
C PHE A 551 -0.55 -9.06 -33.48
N GLY A 552 0.16 -7.97 -33.77
CA GLY A 552 -0.15 -7.01 -34.83
C GLY A 552 -1.01 -5.81 -34.41
N ALA A 553 -1.37 -5.71 -33.13
CA ALA A 553 -2.03 -4.55 -32.55
C ALA A 553 -1.11 -3.83 -31.55
N GLU A 554 -1.07 -2.49 -31.64
CA GLU A 554 -0.30 -1.69 -30.70
C GLU A 554 -1.08 -1.52 -29.39
N GLU A 555 -0.50 -1.94 -28.27
CA GLU A 555 -1.11 -1.87 -26.94
C GLU A 555 -0.15 -1.23 -25.92
N VAL A 556 -0.74 -0.52 -24.93
CA VAL A 556 0.00 0.05 -23.79
C VAL A 556 -0.29 -0.80 -22.57
N VAL A 557 0.76 -1.42 -22.04
CA VAL A 557 0.65 -2.45 -20.99
C VAL A 557 1.60 -2.21 -19.83
N GLY A 558 1.22 -2.70 -18.65
CA GLY A 558 1.99 -2.62 -17.41
C GLY A 558 2.78 -3.89 -17.11
N PHE A 559 4.05 -3.73 -16.80
CA PHE A 559 4.97 -4.81 -16.45
C PHE A 559 5.41 -4.75 -14.99
N TYR A 560 5.52 -5.93 -14.37
CA TYR A 560 6.05 -6.14 -13.02
C TYR A 560 6.99 -7.35 -13.00
N ASN A 561 7.98 -7.37 -13.92
CA ASN A 561 8.84 -8.53 -14.10
C ASN A 561 10.35 -8.21 -14.08
N THR A 562 11.12 -9.11 -13.49
CA THR A 562 12.58 -9.14 -13.52
C THR A 562 13.11 -10.18 -14.50
N TYR A 563 12.33 -11.22 -14.73
CA TYR A 563 12.61 -12.26 -15.71
C TYR A 563 11.70 -12.14 -16.93
N THR A 564 12.10 -12.71 -18.04
CA THR A 564 11.30 -12.77 -19.26
C THR A 564 11.71 -13.98 -20.09
N ALA A 565 10.78 -14.50 -20.88
CA ALA A 565 11.13 -15.47 -21.90
C ALA A 565 11.81 -14.78 -23.08
N HIS A 566 12.81 -15.45 -23.68
CA HIS A 566 13.51 -14.96 -24.87
C HIS A 566 13.22 -15.84 -26.06
N CYS A 567 12.93 -15.23 -27.22
CA CYS A 567 12.61 -15.91 -28.45
C CYS A 567 13.31 -15.24 -29.65
N ASP A 568 14.30 -15.91 -30.22
CA ASP A 568 14.92 -15.51 -31.48
C ASP A 568 14.09 -15.96 -32.69
N ASP A 569 14.53 -15.65 -33.92
CA ASP A 569 13.82 -16.00 -35.14
C ASP A 569 13.73 -17.53 -35.38
N VAL A 570 14.73 -18.31 -34.93
CA VAL A 570 14.75 -19.76 -35.07
C VAL A 570 13.71 -20.38 -34.15
N LEU A 571 13.67 -19.95 -32.90
CA LEU A 571 12.68 -20.39 -31.92
C LEU A 571 11.26 -19.99 -32.34
N ALA A 572 11.09 -18.76 -32.84
CA ALA A 572 9.80 -18.27 -33.33
C ALA A 572 9.29 -19.13 -34.50
N GLY A 573 10.16 -19.46 -35.46
CA GLY A 573 9.83 -20.35 -36.57
C GLY A 573 9.45 -21.76 -36.12
N ARG A 574 10.19 -22.34 -35.15
CA ARG A 574 9.87 -23.64 -34.53
C ARG A 574 8.48 -23.61 -33.88
N LEU A 575 8.21 -22.61 -33.03
CA LEU A 575 6.93 -22.47 -32.33
C LEU A 575 5.78 -22.25 -33.30
N ALA A 576 5.98 -21.44 -34.35
CA ALA A 576 4.98 -21.23 -35.40
C ALA A 576 4.62 -22.54 -36.12
N SER A 577 5.59 -23.44 -36.37
CA SER A 577 5.36 -24.79 -36.95
C SER A 577 4.57 -25.71 -36.02
N GLN A 578 4.61 -25.47 -34.72
CA GLN A 578 3.84 -26.15 -33.67
C GLN A 578 2.47 -25.48 -33.40
N GLY A 579 2.10 -24.44 -34.18
CA GLY A 579 0.85 -23.73 -34.01
C GLY A 579 0.85 -22.73 -32.85
N VAL A 580 2.01 -22.33 -32.36
CA VAL A 580 2.15 -21.29 -31.30
C VAL A 580 2.56 -19.98 -31.94
N GLU A 581 1.83 -18.93 -31.63
CA GLU A 581 2.13 -17.56 -32.04
C GLU A 581 2.76 -16.80 -30.87
N VAL A 582 3.82 -16.02 -31.17
CA VAL A 582 4.61 -15.29 -30.17
C VAL A 582 4.62 -13.82 -30.52
N ALA A 583 4.16 -12.96 -29.61
CA ALA A 583 4.37 -11.52 -29.64
C ALA A 583 5.64 -11.19 -28.86
N ARG A 584 6.62 -10.55 -29.50
CA ARG A 584 7.93 -10.26 -28.92
C ARG A 584 8.49 -8.94 -29.40
N ASP A 585 9.39 -8.37 -28.67
CA ASP A 585 10.22 -7.27 -29.14
C ASP A 585 11.22 -7.81 -30.20
N PRO A 586 11.19 -7.30 -31.44
CA PRO A 586 12.08 -7.80 -32.48
C PRO A 586 13.56 -7.44 -32.26
N ALA A 587 13.86 -6.40 -31.47
CA ALA A 587 15.23 -5.96 -31.20
C ALA A 587 15.89 -6.74 -30.07
N THR A 588 15.14 -7.04 -29.00
CA THR A 588 15.64 -7.70 -27.80
C THR A 588 15.32 -9.19 -27.74
N GLY A 589 14.30 -9.64 -28.48
CA GLY A 589 13.77 -11.02 -28.40
C GLY A 589 12.93 -11.29 -27.14
N GLU A 590 12.66 -10.27 -26.30
CA GLU A 590 11.80 -10.42 -25.11
C GLU A 590 10.37 -10.74 -25.52
N VAL A 591 9.79 -11.78 -24.89
CA VAL A 591 8.43 -12.24 -25.20
C VAL A 591 7.40 -11.51 -24.36
N HIS A 592 6.49 -10.82 -25.03
CA HIS A 592 5.38 -10.10 -24.37
C HIS A 592 4.14 -10.97 -24.16
N ALA A 593 3.88 -11.87 -25.14
CA ALA A 593 2.77 -12.80 -25.06
C ALA A 593 2.99 -14.01 -25.98
N LEU A 594 2.26 -15.10 -25.71
CA LEU A 594 2.22 -16.28 -26.57
C LEU A 594 0.79 -16.86 -26.55
N ARG A 595 0.37 -17.48 -27.68
CA ARG A 595 -0.93 -18.13 -27.76
C ARG A 595 -0.91 -19.33 -28.70
N SER A 596 -1.73 -20.33 -28.41
CA SER A 596 -2.01 -21.42 -29.33
C SER A 596 -2.98 -20.97 -30.43
N ARG A 597 -2.65 -21.21 -31.72
CA ARG A 597 -3.56 -20.95 -32.84
C ARG A 597 -4.78 -21.85 -32.85
N ALA A 598 -4.68 -23.02 -32.23
CA ALA A 598 -5.79 -23.96 -32.07
C ALA A 598 -6.69 -23.61 -30.88
N GLY A 599 -6.35 -22.57 -30.13
CA GLY A 599 -7.05 -22.19 -28.90
C GLY A 599 -6.54 -22.94 -27.69
N GLY A 600 -6.44 -23.30 -26.79
CA GLY A 600 -5.97 -24.13 -25.69
C GLY A 600 -5.26 -23.32 -24.61
N PHE A 601 -4.38 -22.42 -25.00
CA PHE A 601 -3.70 -21.56 -24.03
C PHE A 601 -3.32 -20.17 -24.56
N VAL A 602 -3.13 -19.24 -23.63
CA VAL A 602 -2.54 -17.91 -23.83
C VAL A 602 -1.67 -17.54 -22.63
N GLY A 603 -0.54 -16.90 -22.88
CA GLY A 603 0.33 -16.34 -21.83
C GLY A 603 0.61 -14.86 -22.09
N MET A 604 0.60 -14.06 -21.03
CA MET A 604 0.86 -12.61 -21.05
C MET A 604 1.92 -12.27 -20.01
N GLN A 605 3.04 -11.67 -20.43
CA GLN A 605 4.07 -11.21 -19.50
C GLN A 605 3.61 -9.99 -18.69
N PHE A 606 2.77 -9.15 -19.30
CA PHE A 606 2.19 -7.98 -18.67
C PHE A 606 0.98 -8.34 -17.81
N HIS A 607 0.57 -7.42 -16.95
CA HIS A 607 -0.58 -7.56 -16.06
C HIS A 607 -1.84 -6.94 -16.69
N PRO A 608 -2.76 -7.71 -17.25
CA PRO A 608 -3.99 -7.16 -17.82
C PRO A 608 -4.91 -6.53 -16.77
N GLU A 609 -4.76 -6.92 -15.50
CA GLU A 609 -5.51 -6.40 -14.37
C GLU A 609 -4.95 -5.09 -13.80
N SER A 610 -3.68 -4.72 -14.09
CA SER A 610 -3.03 -3.52 -13.56
C SER A 610 -3.67 -2.23 -14.08
N VAL A 611 -3.62 -1.16 -13.26
CA VAL A 611 -4.00 0.19 -13.69
C VAL A 611 -3.14 0.70 -14.86
N LEU A 612 -1.96 0.12 -15.09
CA LEU A 612 -1.03 0.49 -16.15
C LEU A 612 -1.34 -0.16 -17.50
N THR A 613 -2.22 -1.14 -17.57
CA THR A 613 -2.63 -1.78 -18.84
C THR A 613 -3.92 -1.17 -19.33
N LEU A 614 -3.82 -0.23 -20.29
CA LEU A 614 -4.93 0.67 -20.63
C LEU A 614 -6.20 -0.07 -21.07
N ARG A 615 -6.06 -1.14 -21.88
CA ARG A 615 -7.18 -1.97 -22.34
C ARG A 615 -7.20 -3.35 -21.70
N GLY A 616 -6.66 -3.48 -20.49
CA GLY A 616 -6.40 -4.78 -19.87
C GLY A 616 -7.62 -5.68 -19.72
N ALA A 617 -8.75 -5.13 -19.30
CA ALA A 617 -10.00 -5.88 -19.16
C ALA A 617 -10.54 -6.36 -20.51
N GLU A 618 -10.49 -5.51 -21.55
CA GLU A 618 -10.89 -5.84 -22.91
C GLU A 618 -9.96 -6.91 -23.51
N LEU A 619 -8.64 -6.74 -23.36
CA LEU A 619 -7.64 -7.72 -23.83
C LEU A 619 -7.84 -9.09 -23.19
N LEU A 620 -8.05 -9.14 -21.88
CA LEU A 620 -8.30 -10.40 -21.19
C LEU A 620 -9.59 -11.06 -21.69
N HIS A 621 -10.66 -10.28 -21.91
CA HIS A 621 -11.90 -10.79 -22.48
C HIS A 621 -11.72 -11.33 -23.90
N GLU A 622 -11.03 -10.62 -24.79
CA GLU A 622 -10.73 -11.02 -26.16
C GLU A 622 -9.90 -12.32 -26.21
N LEU A 623 -8.86 -12.40 -25.38
CA LEU A 623 -7.99 -13.58 -25.30
C LEU A 623 -8.72 -14.82 -24.73
N LEU A 624 -9.56 -14.63 -23.70
CA LEU A 624 -10.41 -15.69 -23.15
C LEU A 624 -11.42 -16.20 -24.19
N ALA A 625 -12.00 -15.34 -25.01
CA ALA A 625 -12.89 -15.76 -26.09
C ALA A 625 -12.16 -16.65 -27.11
N GLY A 626 -10.88 -16.34 -27.40
CA GLY A 626 -10.04 -17.12 -28.30
C GLY A 626 -9.72 -18.53 -27.81
N ILE A 627 -9.60 -18.74 -26.49
CA ILE A 627 -9.27 -20.06 -25.92
C ILE A 627 -10.49 -20.96 -25.66
N ARG A 628 -11.70 -20.42 -25.62
CA ARG A 628 -12.96 -21.18 -25.44
C ARG A 628 -13.41 -21.93 -26.70
N ALA A 629 -12.81 -21.66 -27.85
CA ALA A 629 -13.30 -22.14 -29.14
C ALA A 629 -12.79 -23.53 -29.56
N VAL A 630 -12.05 -24.25 -28.72
CA VAL A 630 -11.57 -25.60 -29.07
C VAL A 630 -12.62 -26.64 -28.69
N SER A 631 -13.58 -26.88 -29.57
CA SER A 631 -14.39 -28.09 -29.51
C SER A 631 -13.51 -29.33 -29.73
N PRO A 632 -13.74 -30.44 -29.02
CA PRO A 632 -13.01 -31.67 -29.27
C PRO A 632 -13.23 -32.13 -30.72
N ALA A 633 -12.13 -32.41 -31.42
CA ALA A 633 -12.16 -33.07 -32.71
C ALA A 633 -12.57 -34.52 -32.54
#